data_da537f028d6319f63127f6ac53f2edf4
#
_entry.id   da537f028d6319f63127f6ac53f2edf4
#
_cell.length_a   1.000
_cell.length_b   1.000
_cell.length_c   1.000
_cell.angle_alpha   90.00
_cell.angle_beta   90.00
_cell.angle_gamma   90.00
#
_symmetry.space_group_name_H-M   'P 1'
#
loop_
_entity.id
_entity.type
_entity.pdbx_description
1 polymer ?
#
loop_
_entity_poly.entity_id
_entity_poly.type
_entity_poly.pdbx_seq_one_letter_code
_entity_poly.pdbx_strand_id
1 'polypeptide(L)'
;NLHRQQYKASQIGRYKTEALSENLKEIAPYVELETHTTRMTEQNVVELLKEADVICEAFDDAQAKAMLTNSVLENFPQKYFVAASGMAGIGSANSTKRFYLCGDGVSDVGDDIGLVSSRVMLCAAHEAHMVLRILAKEFEV
;
A
#
# COMPACT_ATOMS: atom_id res chain seq x y z
N ASN A 1 4.85 1.30 -16.37
CA ASN A 1 3.91 1.57 -15.25
C ASN A 1 3.51 3.04 -15.07
N LEU A 2 4.07 3.98 -15.87
CA LEU A 2 3.77 5.42 -15.75
C LEU A 2 2.28 5.74 -15.91
N HIS A 3 1.54 4.98 -16.73
CA HIS A 3 0.10 5.20 -16.99
C HIS A 3 -0.80 4.99 -15.76
N ARG A 4 -0.29 4.39 -14.68
CA ARG A 4 -1.06 4.10 -13.47
C ARG A 4 -0.33 4.43 -12.15
N GLN A 5 0.82 5.09 -12.23
CA GLN A 5 1.62 5.48 -11.06
C GLN A 5 1.96 6.96 -11.12
N GLN A 6 2.20 7.57 -9.95
CA GLN A 6 2.42 9.00 -9.78
C GLN A 6 3.88 9.41 -10.04
N TYR A 7 4.41 9.06 -11.22
CA TYR A 7 5.76 9.40 -11.65
C TYR A 7 5.76 10.20 -12.96
N LYS A 8 6.78 11.01 -13.14
CA LYS A 8 7.00 11.83 -14.33
C LYS A 8 7.86 11.06 -15.35
N ALA A 9 7.68 11.32 -16.65
CA ALA A 9 8.51 10.71 -17.71
C ALA A 9 10.01 11.02 -17.51
N SER A 10 10.34 12.20 -16.98
CA SER A 10 11.71 12.59 -16.65
C SER A 10 12.38 11.79 -15.54
N GLN A 11 11.60 11.00 -14.79
CA GLN A 11 12.09 10.19 -13.67
C GLN A 11 12.35 8.72 -14.07
N ILE A 12 12.21 8.38 -15.36
CA ILE A 12 12.52 7.03 -15.87
C ILE A 12 13.99 6.70 -15.60
N GLY A 13 14.25 5.50 -15.09
CA GLY A 13 15.60 5.02 -14.74
C GLY A 13 16.05 5.35 -13.31
N ARG A 14 15.30 6.16 -12.57
CA ARG A 14 15.55 6.44 -11.15
C ARG A 14 14.89 5.42 -10.24
N TYR A 15 15.37 5.28 -9.00
CA TYR A 15 14.67 4.50 -7.99
C TYR A 15 13.32 5.14 -7.67
N LYS A 16 12.29 4.30 -7.53
CA LYS A 16 10.93 4.77 -7.23
C LYS A 16 10.84 5.53 -5.90
N THR A 17 11.58 5.08 -4.89
CA THR A 17 11.66 5.70 -3.57
C THR A 17 12.18 7.14 -3.65
N GLU A 18 13.23 7.37 -4.42
CA GLU A 18 13.80 8.71 -4.63
C GLU A 18 12.84 9.62 -5.40
N ALA A 19 12.30 9.11 -6.52
CA ALA A 19 11.39 9.86 -7.36
C ALA A 19 10.09 10.22 -6.62
N LEU A 20 9.55 9.29 -5.81
CA LEU A 20 8.37 9.54 -5.01
C LEU A 20 8.65 10.55 -3.90
N SER A 21 9.79 10.45 -3.21
CA SER A 21 10.19 11.41 -2.18
C SER A 21 10.27 12.84 -2.73
N GLU A 22 10.84 13.01 -3.93
CA GLU A 22 10.89 14.31 -4.62
C GLU A 22 9.48 14.84 -4.90
N ASN A 23 8.61 14.02 -5.49
CA ASN A 23 7.23 14.42 -5.80
C ASN A 23 6.44 14.79 -4.54
N LEU A 24 6.59 14.02 -3.45
CA LEU A 24 5.91 14.28 -2.19
C LEU A 24 6.39 15.57 -1.52
N LYS A 25 7.68 15.91 -1.59
CA LYS A 25 8.21 17.16 -1.06
C LYS A 25 7.72 18.40 -1.83
N GLU A 26 7.41 18.26 -3.13
CA GLU A 26 6.78 19.34 -3.91
C GLU A 26 5.33 19.59 -3.47
N ILE A 27 4.61 18.55 -3.01
CA ILE A 27 3.21 18.63 -2.60
C ILE A 27 3.08 19.00 -1.12
N ALA A 28 3.91 18.40 -0.27
CA ALA A 28 3.85 18.51 1.18
C ALA A 28 5.28 18.68 1.76
N PRO A 29 5.87 19.87 1.65
CA PRO A 29 7.29 20.09 1.99
C PRO A 29 7.63 19.92 3.49
N TYR A 30 6.63 19.92 4.36
CA TYR A 30 6.78 19.77 5.82
C TYR A 30 6.59 18.33 6.30
N VAL A 31 6.31 17.37 5.41
CA VAL A 31 6.21 15.96 5.79
C VAL A 31 7.61 15.37 5.94
N GLU A 32 7.87 14.75 7.06
CA GLU A 32 9.07 13.96 7.27
C GLU A 32 8.95 12.64 6.50
N LEU A 33 9.93 12.36 5.65
CA LEU A 33 9.97 11.18 4.81
C LEU A 33 11.24 10.39 5.08
N GLU A 34 11.07 9.15 5.47
CA GLU A 34 12.13 8.16 5.51
C GLU A 34 11.96 7.18 4.35
N THR A 35 13.01 6.96 3.58
CA THR A 35 12.95 6.11 2.38
C THR A 35 14.00 5.02 2.41
N HIS A 36 13.59 3.79 2.12
CA HIS A 36 14.47 2.62 2.05
C HIS A 36 14.45 2.03 0.65
N THR A 37 15.55 2.17 -0.09
CA THR A 37 15.72 1.55 -1.42
C THR A 37 16.24 0.14 -1.23
N THR A 38 15.38 -0.75 -0.75
CA THR A 38 15.71 -2.14 -0.49
C THR A 38 14.55 -3.07 -0.86
N ARG A 39 14.86 -4.32 -1.16
CA ARG A 39 13.82 -5.34 -1.29
C ARG A 39 13.41 -5.80 0.11
N MET A 40 12.13 -5.72 0.42
CA MET A 40 11.59 -6.25 1.66
C MET A 40 11.60 -7.78 1.65
N THR A 41 12.04 -8.37 2.74
CA THR A 41 12.17 -9.82 2.95
C THR A 41 11.77 -10.16 4.38
N GLU A 42 11.55 -11.45 4.67
CA GLU A 42 11.28 -11.93 6.04
C GLU A 42 12.36 -11.51 7.05
N GLN A 43 13.62 -11.37 6.60
CA GLN A 43 14.74 -11.04 7.47
C GLN A 43 14.78 -9.55 7.85
N ASN A 44 14.24 -8.65 7.03
CA ASN A 44 14.35 -7.21 7.27
C ASN A 44 13.00 -6.51 7.56
N VAL A 45 11.87 -7.18 7.32
CA VAL A 45 10.53 -6.60 7.47
C VAL A 45 10.26 -6.09 8.88
N VAL A 46 10.69 -6.85 9.90
CA VAL A 46 10.47 -6.49 11.30
C VAL A 46 11.22 -5.20 11.65
N GLU A 47 12.48 -5.11 11.25
CA GLU A 47 13.30 -3.91 11.51
C GLU A 47 12.77 -2.69 10.77
N LEU A 48 12.35 -2.85 9.52
CA LEU A 48 11.81 -1.77 8.70
C LEU A 48 10.48 -1.21 9.20
N LEU A 49 9.66 -2.04 9.87
CA LEU A 49 8.28 -1.67 10.24
C LEU A 49 8.08 -1.47 11.74
N LYS A 50 9.10 -1.67 12.56
CA LYS A 50 8.95 -1.63 14.03
C LYS A 50 8.41 -0.30 14.57
N GLU A 51 8.76 0.82 13.97
CA GLU A 51 8.35 2.17 14.42
C GLU A 51 7.01 2.65 13.82
N ALA A 52 6.46 1.93 12.84
CA ALA A 52 5.20 2.34 12.20
C ALA A 52 3.99 2.04 13.09
N ASP A 53 3.06 2.97 13.23
CA ASP A 53 1.76 2.77 13.89
C ASP A 53 0.74 2.12 12.96
N VAL A 54 0.79 2.50 11.68
CA VAL A 54 -0.06 1.97 10.60
C VAL A 54 0.83 1.48 9.48
N ILE A 55 0.61 0.26 9.04
CA ILE A 55 1.33 -0.37 7.93
C ILE A 55 0.38 -0.45 6.74
N CYS A 56 0.80 0.08 5.58
CA CYS A 56 0.04 0.02 4.34
C CYS A 56 0.81 -0.82 3.32
N GLU A 57 0.19 -1.87 2.80
CA GLU A 57 0.76 -2.79 1.83
C GLU A 57 0.34 -2.38 0.41
N ALA A 58 1.30 -2.14 -0.47
CA ALA A 58 1.08 -1.73 -1.84
C ALA A 58 1.93 -2.51 -2.86
N PHE A 59 2.23 -3.77 -2.59
CA PHE A 59 2.95 -4.65 -3.51
C PHE A 59 2.08 -5.06 -4.70
N ASP A 60 2.73 -5.38 -5.81
CA ASP A 60 2.10 -5.96 -7.01
C ASP A 60 2.34 -7.47 -7.16
N ASP A 61 3.21 -8.04 -6.32
CA ASP A 61 3.55 -9.46 -6.31
C ASP A 61 2.81 -10.20 -5.19
N ALA A 62 2.10 -11.28 -5.56
CA ALA A 62 1.27 -12.02 -4.62
C ALA A 62 2.07 -12.70 -3.49
N GLN A 63 3.30 -13.15 -3.78
CA GLN A 63 4.15 -13.77 -2.77
C GLN A 63 4.67 -12.73 -1.78
N ALA A 64 5.06 -11.55 -2.27
CA ALA A 64 5.46 -10.43 -1.42
C ALA A 64 4.31 -9.95 -0.54
N LYS A 65 3.06 -9.87 -1.08
CA LYS A 65 1.86 -9.57 -0.29
C LYS A 65 1.64 -10.59 0.83
N ALA A 66 1.70 -11.87 0.52
CA ALA A 66 1.52 -12.95 1.50
C ALA A 66 2.62 -12.91 2.57
N MET A 67 3.87 -12.75 2.17
CA MET A 67 5.01 -12.62 3.08
C MET A 67 4.81 -11.45 4.05
N LEU A 68 4.49 -10.26 3.56
CA LEU A 68 4.28 -9.10 4.40
C LEU A 68 3.10 -9.29 5.35
N THR A 69 1.97 -9.79 4.84
CA THR A 69 0.77 -10.03 5.64
C THR A 69 1.07 -10.99 6.80
N ASN A 70 1.69 -12.13 6.52
CA ASN A 70 2.06 -13.10 7.55
C ASN A 70 3.02 -12.48 8.58
N SER A 71 4.06 -11.79 8.10
CA SER A 71 5.04 -11.13 9.00
C SER A 71 4.39 -10.08 9.90
N VAL A 72 3.46 -9.29 9.38
CA VAL A 72 2.77 -8.25 10.18
C VAL A 72 1.84 -8.89 11.21
N LEU A 73 1.04 -9.88 10.82
CA LEU A 73 0.12 -10.55 11.74
C LEU A 73 0.86 -11.30 12.86
N GLU A 74 2.02 -11.87 12.56
CA GLU A 74 2.84 -12.60 13.52
C GLU A 74 3.60 -11.66 14.49
N ASN A 75 4.27 -10.63 13.96
CA ASN A 75 5.20 -9.81 14.74
C ASN A 75 4.58 -8.51 15.27
N PHE A 76 3.50 -8.02 14.65
CA PHE A 76 2.88 -6.74 14.99
C PHE A 76 1.36 -6.83 15.21
N PRO A 77 0.84 -7.76 16.03
CA PRO A 77 -0.60 -7.97 16.19
C PRO A 77 -1.34 -6.76 16.78
N GLN A 78 -0.60 -5.77 17.31
CA GLN A 78 -1.15 -4.55 17.88
C GLN A 78 -1.19 -3.38 16.90
N LYS A 79 -0.50 -3.48 15.75
CA LYS A 79 -0.47 -2.42 14.74
C LYS A 79 -1.67 -2.53 13.79
N TYR A 80 -2.01 -1.41 13.18
CA TYR A 80 -3.00 -1.41 12.11
C TYR A 80 -2.35 -1.79 10.79
N PHE A 81 -3.02 -2.67 10.05
CA PHE A 81 -2.57 -3.14 8.75
C PHE A 81 -3.65 -2.93 7.69
N VAL A 82 -3.33 -2.16 6.66
CA VAL A 82 -4.18 -1.89 5.50
C VAL A 82 -3.52 -2.51 4.27
N ALA A 83 -4.24 -3.32 3.54
CA ALA A 83 -3.72 -4.03 2.36
C ALA A 83 -4.71 -3.98 1.20
N ALA A 84 -4.20 -4.10 -0.02
CA ALA A 84 -4.98 -4.19 -1.25
C ALA A 84 -5.13 -5.65 -1.71
N SER A 85 -6.35 -6.03 -2.10
CA SER A 85 -6.63 -7.31 -2.77
C SER A 85 -7.69 -7.13 -3.84
N GLY A 86 -7.44 -7.67 -5.04
CA GLY A 86 -8.41 -7.57 -6.13
C GLY A 86 -8.56 -6.14 -6.64
N MET A 87 -7.53 -5.58 -7.27
CA MET A 87 -7.57 -4.22 -7.83
C MET A 87 -8.46 -4.07 -9.06
N ALA A 88 -9.17 -5.11 -9.45
CA ALA A 88 -9.98 -5.12 -10.66
C ALA A 88 -11.47 -4.84 -10.43
N GLY A 89 -11.98 -4.63 -9.20
CA GLY A 89 -13.40 -4.46 -8.90
C GLY A 89 -13.76 -3.26 -8.04
N ILE A 90 -15.07 -3.07 -7.87
CA ILE A 90 -15.66 -2.08 -6.97
C ILE A 90 -16.26 -2.87 -5.79
N GLY A 91 -15.41 -3.36 -4.90
CA GLY A 91 -15.82 -4.11 -3.72
C GLY A 91 -15.72 -3.30 -2.43
N SER A 92 -16.41 -3.78 -1.40
CA SER A 92 -16.30 -3.23 -0.05
C SER A 92 -15.01 -3.70 0.62
N ALA A 93 -14.47 -2.90 1.52
CA ALA A 93 -13.36 -3.32 2.36
C ALA A 93 -13.82 -4.39 3.36
N ASN A 94 -13.07 -5.48 3.45
CA ASN A 94 -13.24 -6.47 4.51
C ASN A 94 -12.31 -6.12 5.68
N SER A 95 -12.82 -6.18 6.90
CA SER A 95 -12.02 -5.86 8.08
C SER A 95 -12.10 -6.95 9.14
N THR A 96 -10.97 -7.23 9.78
CA THR A 96 -10.90 -8.03 11.02
C THR A 96 -10.09 -7.25 12.06
N LYS A 97 -10.72 -6.82 13.14
CA LYS A 97 -10.12 -6.03 14.24
C LYS A 97 -9.19 -4.89 13.77
N ARG A 98 -7.95 -5.18 13.39
CA ARG A 98 -6.92 -4.21 12.96
C ARG A 98 -6.35 -4.48 11.58
N PHE A 99 -6.93 -5.42 10.85
CA PHE A 99 -6.58 -5.72 9.47
C PHE A 99 -7.72 -5.30 8.53
N TYR A 100 -7.42 -4.42 7.61
CA TYR A 100 -8.35 -3.86 6.62
C TYR A 100 -7.89 -4.24 5.22
N LEU A 101 -8.75 -4.92 4.47
CA LEU A 101 -8.48 -5.32 3.10
C LEU A 101 -9.32 -4.47 2.15
N CYS A 102 -8.65 -3.66 1.33
CA CYS A 102 -9.28 -2.80 0.32
C CYS A 102 -9.26 -3.50 -1.04
N GLY A 103 -10.39 -3.48 -1.74
CA GLY A 103 -10.56 -4.14 -3.02
C GLY A 103 -11.74 -5.12 -3.03
N ASP A 104 -12.02 -5.74 -4.16
CA ASP A 104 -13.14 -6.69 -4.28
C ASP A 104 -12.79 -8.14 -3.89
N GLY A 105 -11.51 -8.45 -3.73
CA GLY A 105 -11.06 -9.79 -3.35
C GLY A 105 -11.27 -10.89 -4.42
N VAL A 106 -11.75 -10.51 -5.60
CA VAL A 106 -12.17 -11.48 -6.65
C VAL A 106 -11.42 -11.28 -7.95
N SER A 107 -11.15 -10.04 -8.35
CA SER A 107 -10.56 -9.75 -9.66
C SER A 107 -9.05 -9.96 -9.68
N ASP A 108 -8.56 -10.75 -10.62
CA ASP A 108 -7.14 -11.03 -10.82
C ASP A 108 -6.64 -10.51 -12.16
N VAL A 109 -5.34 -10.27 -12.25
CA VAL A 109 -4.64 -9.87 -13.49
C VAL A 109 -4.67 -10.99 -14.54
N GLY A 110 -4.88 -12.24 -14.11
CA GLY A 110 -5.03 -13.41 -14.96
C GLY A 110 -6.32 -13.48 -15.79
N ASP A 111 -7.29 -12.60 -15.52
CA ASP A 111 -8.59 -12.57 -16.21
C ASP A 111 -8.57 -11.80 -17.55
N ASP A 112 -7.40 -11.59 -18.15
CA ASP A 112 -7.18 -10.83 -19.40
C ASP A 112 -7.67 -9.36 -19.41
N ILE A 113 -8.08 -8.83 -18.26
CA ILE A 113 -8.67 -7.49 -18.14
C ILE A 113 -7.62 -6.42 -17.83
N GLY A 114 -6.40 -6.76 -17.53
CA GLY A 114 -5.30 -5.85 -17.26
C GLY A 114 -5.56 -4.81 -16.13
N LEU A 115 -4.52 -4.22 -15.61
CA LEU A 115 -4.60 -3.15 -14.62
C LEU A 115 -4.88 -1.81 -15.30
N VAL A 116 -6.07 -1.25 -15.09
CA VAL A 116 -6.41 0.09 -15.58
C VAL A 116 -6.19 1.14 -14.47
N SER A 117 -5.70 2.31 -14.88
CA SER A 117 -5.31 3.40 -13.98
C SER A 117 -6.41 3.79 -12.99
N SER A 118 -7.65 3.92 -13.45
CA SER A 118 -8.79 4.31 -12.60
C SER A 118 -9.05 3.33 -11.45
N ARG A 119 -8.92 2.03 -11.70
CA ARG A 119 -9.10 1.00 -10.65
C ARG A 119 -7.96 0.99 -9.64
N VAL A 120 -6.73 1.10 -10.11
CA VAL A 120 -5.56 1.22 -9.23
C VAL A 120 -5.67 2.45 -8.34
N MET A 121 -6.06 3.59 -8.90
CA MET A 121 -6.27 4.83 -8.15
C MET A 121 -7.43 4.73 -7.15
N LEU A 122 -8.53 4.08 -7.52
CA LEU A 122 -9.66 3.87 -6.61
C LEU A 122 -9.27 3.01 -5.42
N CYS A 123 -8.56 1.91 -5.64
CA CYS A 123 -8.06 1.05 -4.56
C CYS A 123 -7.09 1.81 -3.65
N ALA A 124 -6.13 2.53 -4.22
CA ALA A 124 -5.18 3.34 -3.46
C ALA A 124 -5.89 4.46 -2.66
N ALA A 125 -6.96 5.06 -3.21
CA ALA A 125 -7.75 6.04 -2.48
C ALA A 125 -8.52 5.41 -1.31
N HIS A 126 -9.03 4.19 -1.45
CA HIS A 126 -9.67 3.44 -0.35
C HIS A 126 -8.67 3.11 0.76
N GLU A 127 -7.46 2.65 0.42
CA GLU A 127 -6.40 2.40 1.39
C GLU A 127 -6.04 3.68 2.15
N ALA A 128 -5.79 4.77 1.42
CA ALA A 128 -5.46 6.07 2.01
C ALA A 128 -6.60 6.58 2.93
N HIS A 129 -7.85 6.43 2.50
CA HIS A 129 -9.01 6.82 3.32
C HIS A 129 -9.11 5.97 4.58
N MET A 130 -8.85 4.66 4.50
CA MET A 130 -8.84 3.79 5.69
C MET A 130 -7.73 4.19 6.68
N VAL A 131 -6.54 4.51 6.18
CA VAL A 131 -5.44 5.03 7.03
C VAL A 131 -5.89 6.32 7.75
N LEU A 132 -6.52 7.26 7.04
CA LEU A 132 -7.05 8.49 7.64
C LEU A 132 -8.09 8.21 8.73
N ARG A 133 -9.01 7.27 8.52
CA ARG A 133 -10.01 6.86 9.53
C ARG A 133 -9.35 6.27 10.77
N ILE A 134 -8.34 5.41 10.58
CA ILE A 134 -7.57 4.86 11.69
C ILE A 134 -6.92 5.97 12.52
N LEU A 135 -6.26 6.92 11.86
CA LEU A 135 -5.60 8.04 12.51
C LEU A 135 -6.60 8.98 13.21
N ALA A 136 -7.77 9.18 12.62
CA ALA A 136 -8.87 9.95 13.20
C ALA A 136 -9.63 9.20 14.32
N LYS A 137 -9.31 7.92 14.57
CA LYS A 137 -10.01 7.01 15.51
C LYS A 137 -11.48 6.80 15.17
N GLU A 138 -11.85 6.88 13.89
CA GLU A 138 -13.19 6.61 13.37
C GLU A 138 -13.28 5.18 12.85
N PHE A 139 -13.64 4.23 13.71
CA PHE A 139 -13.64 2.79 13.41
C PHE A 139 -15.01 2.25 12.97
N GLU A 140 -16.07 3.03 13.00
CA GLU A 140 -17.39 2.62 12.50
C GLU A 140 -17.40 2.56 10.96
N VAL A 141 -17.77 1.38 10.42
CA VAL A 141 -17.84 1.10 8.98
C VAL A 141 -19.29 1.07 8.56
#